data_5d0d271d9016ae9221ff2c43b0564025
#
_entry.id   5d0d271d9016ae9221ff2c43b0564025
#
_cell.length_a   1.000
_cell.length_b   1.000
_cell.length_c   1.000
_cell.angle_alpha   90.00
_cell.angle_beta   90.00
_cell.angle_gamma   90.00
#
_symmetry.space_group_name_H-M   'P 1'
#
loop_
_entity.id
_entity.type
_entity.pdbx_description
1 polymer ?
#
loop_
_entity_poly.entity_id
_entity_poly.type
_entity_poly.pdbx_seq_one_letter_code
_entity_poly.pdbx_strand_id
1 'polypeptide(L)'
;MKQGPDQIALPLDWPQAADDDRFLVSEANRVAFDHFRAWSMWPVKATLLTGPRRSGRTLLARAFCARVGGQLVDRAELHDEEALFHAWNAAQESKRPLVMIVDDVPPAWRIALPDLATRIAVTPIARIAEPDDALFRGLVQLLFADRGLHIPAEALRFICDRVERSYYGAERIVEAIDRFAIADRARLTLPTIRRALAEGGLIAGHAA
;
A
#
# COMPACT_ATOMS: atom_id res chain seq x y z
N MET A 1 12.34 16.70 -29.34
CA MET A 1 12.72 16.26 -28.02
C MET A 1 11.43 16.20 -27.18
N LYS A 2 10.84 15.00 -26.96
CA LYS A 2 9.68 14.80 -26.11
C LYS A 2 10.19 14.33 -24.76
N GLN A 3 10.02 15.17 -23.75
CA GLN A 3 10.23 14.78 -22.35
C GLN A 3 9.22 13.67 -22.00
N GLY A 4 9.72 12.54 -21.59
CA GLY A 4 8.92 11.48 -20.98
C GLY A 4 8.38 11.97 -19.63
N PRO A 5 7.31 11.34 -19.09
CA PRO A 5 6.77 11.73 -17.81
C PRO A 5 7.88 11.59 -16.76
N ASP A 6 8.09 12.66 -15.99
CA ASP A 6 9.04 12.72 -14.90
C ASP A 6 8.80 11.56 -13.93
N GLN A 7 9.68 10.60 -14.00
CA GLN A 7 9.87 9.64 -12.93
C GLN A 7 10.46 10.45 -11.78
N ILE A 8 9.59 10.88 -10.85
CA ILE A 8 10.03 11.59 -9.63
C ILE A 8 10.83 10.57 -8.82
N ALA A 9 12.15 10.59 -9.04
CA ALA A 9 13.07 9.99 -8.11
C ALA A 9 12.89 10.73 -6.78
N LEU A 10 12.39 10.03 -5.78
CA LEU A 10 12.25 10.54 -4.43
C LEU A 10 13.65 10.94 -3.93
N PRO A 11 13.87 12.19 -3.48
CA PRO A 11 15.03 12.51 -2.68
C PRO A 11 14.80 11.90 -1.30
N LEU A 12 15.19 10.65 -1.17
CA LEU A 12 15.19 9.93 0.09
C LEU A 12 16.49 10.27 0.83
N ASP A 13 16.45 11.30 1.67
CA ASP A 13 17.31 11.38 2.85
C ASP A 13 16.86 10.35 3.93
N TRP A 14 16.39 9.21 3.46
CA TRP A 14 15.97 8.08 4.25
C TRP A 14 17.07 7.03 4.17
N PRO A 15 17.69 6.63 5.30
CA PRO A 15 18.70 5.58 5.24
C PRO A 15 18.07 4.30 4.69
N GLN A 16 18.67 3.78 3.63
CA GLN A 16 18.22 2.59 2.91
C GLN A 16 18.22 1.37 3.84
N ALA A 17 17.05 1.01 4.35
CA ALA A 17 16.78 -0.38 4.67
C ALA A 17 16.22 -1.03 3.39
N ALA A 18 16.60 -2.24 3.08
CA ALA A 18 16.34 -2.93 1.81
C ALA A 18 14.86 -3.05 1.37
N ASP A 19 13.91 -2.62 2.21
CA ASP A 19 12.47 -2.62 1.92
C ASP A 19 11.90 -1.23 1.51
N ASP A 20 12.65 -0.14 1.70
CA ASP A 20 12.14 1.23 1.48
C ASP A 20 12.01 1.58 -0.01
N ASP A 21 12.82 0.99 -0.88
CA ASP A 21 12.77 1.19 -2.34
C ASP A 21 11.48 0.62 -2.99
N ARG A 22 10.68 -0.11 -2.22
CA ARG A 22 9.47 -0.78 -2.72
C ARG A 22 8.17 -0.01 -2.47
N PHE A 23 8.19 1.08 -1.69
CA PHE A 23 7.02 1.90 -1.45
C PHE A 23 6.95 3.05 -2.46
N LEU A 24 6.07 2.89 -3.46
CA LEU A 24 5.85 3.90 -4.48
C LEU A 24 4.94 5.01 -3.94
N VAL A 25 5.38 6.26 -4.03
CA VAL A 25 4.60 7.43 -3.62
C VAL A 25 3.93 8.09 -4.82
N SER A 26 2.63 8.37 -4.70
CA SER A 26 1.82 9.11 -5.66
C SER A 26 0.83 10.01 -4.93
N GLU A 27 -0.05 10.69 -5.66
CA GLU A 27 -1.12 11.48 -5.04
C GLU A 27 -2.03 10.63 -4.12
N ALA A 28 -2.25 9.35 -4.47
CA ALA A 28 -3.11 8.43 -3.71
C ALA A 28 -2.61 8.16 -2.27
N ASN A 29 -1.31 8.25 -2.02
CA ASN A 29 -0.73 7.95 -0.71
C ASN A 29 0.16 9.07 -0.15
N ARG A 30 0.33 10.17 -0.88
CA ARG A 30 1.20 11.30 -0.49
C ARG A 30 0.82 11.88 0.86
N VAL A 31 -0.46 12.10 1.11
CA VAL A 31 -0.93 12.67 2.38
C VAL A 31 -0.56 11.78 3.57
N ALA A 32 -0.74 10.45 3.41
CA ALA A 32 -0.33 9.49 4.44
C ALA A 32 1.20 9.51 4.61
N PHE A 33 1.96 9.50 3.52
CA PHE A 33 3.43 9.54 3.57
C PHE A 33 3.95 10.80 4.25
N ASP A 34 3.42 11.99 3.90
CA ASP A 34 3.82 13.26 4.51
C ASP A 34 3.43 13.33 5.99
N HIS A 35 2.28 12.75 6.38
CA HIS A 35 1.89 12.61 7.78
C HIS A 35 2.97 11.86 8.58
N PHE A 36 3.50 10.74 8.07
CA PHE A 36 4.57 10.00 8.73
C PHE A 36 5.90 10.77 8.75
N ARG A 37 6.20 11.56 7.73
CA ARG A 37 7.40 12.43 7.73
C ARG A 37 7.33 13.50 8.81
N ALA A 38 6.13 14.04 9.07
CA ALA A 38 5.88 15.07 10.06
C ALA A 38 5.54 14.53 11.47
N TRP A 39 5.91 13.29 11.79
CA TRP A 39 5.51 12.60 13.02
C TRP A 39 5.87 13.33 14.32
N SER A 40 6.95 14.11 14.32
CA SER A 40 7.34 14.92 15.47
C SER A 40 6.30 15.96 15.84
N MET A 41 5.49 16.41 14.85
CA MET A 41 4.42 17.39 14.99
C MET A 41 3.05 16.77 15.31
N TRP A 42 2.96 15.45 15.45
CA TRP A 42 1.67 14.83 15.81
C TRP A 42 1.17 15.33 17.16
N PRO A 43 -0.12 15.65 17.28
CA PRO A 43 -0.70 16.18 18.52
C PRO A 43 -0.63 15.16 19.67
N VAL A 44 -0.68 13.88 19.35
CA VAL A 44 -0.48 12.74 20.25
C VAL A 44 0.51 11.78 19.61
N LYS A 45 1.27 11.02 20.39
CA LYS A 45 2.26 10.06 19.86
C LYS A 45 1.62 8.74 19.43
N ALA A 46 0.50 8.85 18.72
CA ALA A 46 -0.21 7.73 18.11
C ALA A 46 -0.84 8.18 16.79
N THR A 47 -1.02 7.26 15.85
CA THR A 47 -1.77 7.48 14.61
C THR A 47 -2.50 6.21 14.19
N LEU A 48 -3.68 6.37 13.58
CA LEU A 48 -4.35 5.31 12.83
C LEU A 48 -3.88 5.36 11.38
N LEU A 49 -3.57 4.21 10.81
CA LEU A 49 -3.28 4.06 9.38
C LEU A 49 -4.33 3.16 8.74
N THR A 50 -5.08 3.70 7.79
CA THR A 50 -6.11 2.95 7.06
C THR A 50 -5.95 3.12 5.56
N GLY A 51 -6.65 2.28 4.80
CA GLY A 51 -6.63 2.28 3.34
C GLY A 51 -6.97 0.90 2.77
N PRO A 52 -7.00 0.75 1.46
CA PRO A 52 -7.32 -0.51 0.81
C PRO A 52 -6.38 -1.65 1.19
N ARG A 53 -6.87 -2.88 1.10
CA ARG A 53 -6.01 -4.05 1.28
C ARG A 53 -4.91 -4.05 0.21
N ARG A 54 -3.71 -4.49 0.60
CA ARG A 54 -2.52 -4.53 -0.27
C ARG A 54 -1.95 -3.15 -0.66
N SER A 55 -2.46 -2.05 -0.06
CA SER A 55 -1.96 -0.69 -0.34
C SER A 55 -0.57 -0.36 0.25
N GLY A 56 0.08 -1.32 0.88
CA GLY A 56 1.39 -1.12 1.50
C GLY A 56 1.34 -0.52 2.91
N ARG A 57 0.17 -0.47 3.57
CA ARG A 57 0.03 0.03 4.96
C ARG A 57 1.07 -0.55 5.90
N THR A 58 1.19 -1.89 5.92
CA THR A 58 2.12 -2.59 6.81
C THR A 58 3.57 -2.31 6.44
N LEU A 59 3.90 -2.18 5.14
CA LEU A 59 5.24 -1.81 4.69
C LEU A 59 5.61 -0.41 5.18
N LEU A 60 4.75 0.60 4.92
CA LEU A 60 4.97 1.98 5.36
C LEU A 60 5.13 2.06 6.88
N ALA A 61 4.24 1.40 7.64
CA ALA A 61 4.25 1.43 9.09
C ALA A 61 5.50 0.74 9.68
N ARG A 62 5.92 -0.40 9.13
CA ARG A 62 7.13 -1.12 9.56
C ARG A 62 8.39 -0.31 9.31
N ALA A 63 8.55 0.22 8.10
CA ALA A 63 9.67 1.06 7.73
C ALA A 63 9.76 2.30 8.64
N PHE A 64 8.64 2.97 8.87
CA PHE A 64 8.57 4.09 9.80
C PHE A 64 8.95 3.70 11.23
N CYS A 65 8.31 2.67 11.80
CA CYS A 65 8.58 2.25 13.18
C CYS A 65 10.02 1.80 13.39
N ALA A 66 10.59 1.08 12.42
CA ALA A 66 12.01 0.67 12.46
C ALA A 66 12.96 1.88 12.54
N ARG A 67 12.65 2.94 11.77
CA ARG A 67 13.46 4.15 11.74
C ARG A 67 13.41 4.98 13.02
N VAL A 68 12.21 5.15 13.60
CA VAL A 68 12.01 6.08 14.73
C VAL A 68 11.93 5.37 16.09
N GLY A 69 12.07 4.04 16.12
CA GLY A 69 11.90 3.25 17.33
C GLY A 69 10.45 3.23 17.82
N GLY A 70 9.49 3.29 16.89
CA GLY A 70 8.06 3.25 17.16
C GLY A 70 7.53 1.83 17.39
N GLN A 71 6.28 1.74 17.84
CA GLN A 71 5.52 0.50 18.00
C GLN A 71 4.47 0.39 16.89
N LEU A 72 4.29 -0.82 16.37
CA LEU A 72 3.27 -1.15 15.37
C LEU A 72 2.27 -2.15 15.96
N VAL A 73 0.99 -1.84 15.81
CA VAL A 73 -0.12 -2.77 16.04
C VAL A 73 -0.89 -2.92 14.73
N ASP A 74 -0.82 -4.11 14.14
CA ASP A 74 -1.52 -4.43 12.88
C ASP A 74 -2.92 -4.97 13.20
N ARG A 75 -3.94 -4.55 12.45
CA ARG A 75 -5.36 -4.86 12.69
C ARG A 75 -5.78 -4.56 14.12
N ALA A 76 -5.56 -3.32 14.55
CA ALA A 76 -5.78 -2.90 15.93
C ALA A 76 -7.21 -3.14 16.41
N GLU A 77 -8.20 -3.11 15.54
CA GLU A 77 -9.61 -3.41 15.82
C GLU A 77 -9.87 -4.86 16.30
N LEU A 78 -8.90 -5.75 16.14
CA LEU A 78 -8.99 -7.16 16.58
C LEU A 78 -8.23 -7.43 17.87
N HIS A 79 -7.54 -6.43 18.41
CA HIS A 79 -6.78 -6.56 19.65
C HIS A 79 -7.64 -6.27 20.87
N ASP A 80 -7.15 -6.72 22.03
CA ASP A 80 -7.74 -6.38 23.30
C ASP A 80 -7.70 -4.86 23.55
N GLU A 81 -8.85 -4.30 23.91
CA GLU A 81 -9.00 -2.84 24.04
C GLU A 81 -8.21 -2.27 25.23
N GLU A 82 -8.06 -3.04 26.34
CA GLU A 82 -7.24 -2.63 27.47
C GLU A 82 -5.76 -2.58 27.08
N ALA A 83 -5.29 -3.59 26.33
CA ALA A 83 -3.92 -3.61 25.82
C ALA A 83 -3.64 -2.44 24.88
N LEU A 84 -4.60 -2.09 23.99
CA LEU A 84 -4.49 -0.91 23.12
C LEU A 84 -4.45 0.40 23.90
N PHE A 85 -5.29 0.51 24.95
CA PHE A 85 -5.30 1.67 25.83
C PHE A 85 -3.94 1.85 26.53
N HIS A 86 -3.38 0.76 27.07
CA HIS A 86 -2.05 0.80 27.69
C HIS A 86 -0.94 1.14 26.69
N ALA A 87 -0.97 0.56 25.49
CA ALA A 87 -0.01 0.88 24.43
C ALA A 87 -0.07 2.36 24.02
N TRP A 88 -1.29 2.92 23.92
CA TRP A 88 -1.47 4.34 23.61
C TRP A 88 -0.87 5.24 24.69
N ASN A 89 -1.15 4.97 25.98
CA ASN A 89 -0.59 5.72 27.09
C ASN A 89 0.94 5.61 27.15
N ALA A 90 1.49 4.41 27.00
CA ALA A 90 2.94 4.19 26.96
C ALA A 90 3.63 4.96 25.82
N ALA A 91 2.97 5.12 24.67
CA ALA A 91 3.48 5.94 23.57
C ALA A 91 3.58 7.43 23.96
N GLN A 92 2.60 7.98 24.73
CA GLN A 92 2.67 9.35 25.20
C GLN A 92 3.81 9.55 26.22
N GLU A 93 3.97 8.63 27.15
CA GLU A 93 4.98 8.68 28.21
C GLU A 93 6.39 8.54 27.64
N SER A 94 6.62 7.55 26.78
CA SER A 94 7.92 7.29 26.16
C SER A 94 8.26 8.25 25.01
N LYS A 95 7.27 9.01 24.52
CA LYS A 95 7.33 9.84 23.30
C LYS A 95 7.75 9.06 22.05
N ARG A 96 7.58 7.75 22.06
CA ARG A 96 7.78 6.87 20.90
C ARG A 96 6.45 6.68 20.17
N PRO A 97 6.41 6.84 18.85
CA PRO A 97 5.14 6.78 18.13
C PRO A 97 4.55 5.38 18.11
N LEU A 98 3.22 5.30 18.28
CA LEU A 98 2.41 4.12 18.08
C LEU A 98 1.66 4.25 16.75
N VAL A 99 1.85 3.29 15.85
CA VAL A 99 1.08 3.16 14.61
C VAL A 99 0.10 2.01 14.77
N MET A 100 -1.18 2.30 14.63
CA MET A 100 -2.26 1.31 14.65
C MET A 100 -2.84 1.20 13.24
N ILE A 101 -2.64 0.06 12.57
CA ILE A 101 -3.26 -0.23 11.27
C ILE A 101 -4.65 -0.77 11.54
N VAL A 102 -5.64 -0.19 10.87
CA VAL A 102 -7.06 -0.57 10.96
C VAL A 102 -7.66 -0.70 9.56
N ASP A 103 -8.58 -1.65 9.39
CA ASP A 103 -9.40 -1.72 8.18
C ASP A 103 -10.51 -0.67 8.25
N ASP A 104 -11.19 -0.57 9.39
CA ASP A 104 -12.23 0.40 9.65
C ASP A 104 -11.82 1.40 10.74
N VAL A 105 -12.22 2.65 10.58
CA VAL A 105 -12.06 3.68 11.62
C VAL A 105 -13.41 3.92 12.31
N PRO A 106 -13.43 4.50 13.54
CA PRO A 106 -14.69 4.89 14.14
C PRO A 106 -15.52 5.82 13.22
N PRO A 107 -16.86 5.67 13.16
CA PRO A 107 -17.69 4.82 14.03
C PRO A 107 -17.87 3.36 13.57
N ALA A 108 -17.29 2.94 12.42
CA ALA A 108 -17.39 1.56 11.94
C ALA A 108 -16.63 0.61 12.88
N TRP A 109 -15.43 0.98 13.32
CA TRP A 109 -14.77 0.32 14.45
C TRP A 109 -15.47 0.74 15.75
N ARG A 110 -16.23 -0.19 16.34
CA ARG A 110 -16.93 0.01 17.60
C ARG A 110 -16.00 -0.31 18.76
N ILE A 111 -15.72 0.70 19.59
CA ILE A 111 -14.88 0.60 20.77
C ILE A 111 -15.78 0.57 21.99
N ALA A 112 -15.71 -0.50 22.78
CA ALA A 112 -16.52 -0.71 23.98
C ALA A 112 -15.93 0.02 25.20
N LEU A 113 -14.58 0.08 25.29
CA LEU A 113 -13.89 0.73 26.40
C LEU A 113 -13.93 2.27 26.23
N PRO A 114 -14.67 3.03 27.11
CA PRO A 114 -14.84 4.47 26.95
C PRO A 114 -13.51 5.25 26.96
N ASP A 115 -12.57 4.80 27.77
CA ASP A 115 -11.25 5.42 27.87
C ASP A 115 -10.46 5.29 26.57
N LEU A 116 -10.48 4.12 25.92
CA LEU A 116 -9.88 3.93 24.61
C LEU A 116 -10.59 4.76 23.53
N ALA A 117 -11.93 4.75 23.54
CA ALA A 117 -12.71 5.54 22.58
C ALA A 117 -12.32 7.03 22.61
N THR A 118 -12.13 7.60 23.81
CA THR A 118 -11.68 8.98 23.99
C THR A 118 -10.27 9.20 23.42
N ARG A 119 -9.35 8.25 23.61
CA ARG A 119 -7.98 8.32 23.07
C ARG A 119 -7.97 8.22 21.55
N ILE A 120 -8.74 7.31 21.00
CA ILE A 120 -8.86 7.13 19.55
C ILE A 120 -9.50 8.35 18.87
N ALA A 121 -10.47 8.99 19.52
CA ALA A 121 -11.12 10.20 18.99
C ALA A 121 -10.15 11.38 18.74
N VAL A 122 -9.06 11.48 19.50
CA VAL A 122 -8.03 12.52 19.32
C VAL A 122 -6.81 12.05 18.51
N THR A 123 -6.80 10.78 18.11
CA THR A 123 -5.70 10.19 17.36
C THR A 123 -5.83 10.52 15.87
N PRO A 124 -4.83 11.15 15.25
CA PRO A 124 -4.89 11.47 13.82
C PRO A 124 -4.97 10.20 12.95
N ILE A 125 -5.63 10.36 11.80
CA ILE A 125 -5.87 9.28 10.85
C ILE A 125 -5.10 9.58 9.56
N ALA A 126 -4.14 8.73 9.22
CA ALA A 126 -3.50 8.69 7.91
C ALA A 126 -4.26 7.72 7.00
N ARG A 127 -4.66 8.18 5.80
CA ARG A 127 -5.41 7.37 4.83
C ARG A 127 -4.62 7.20 3.55
N ILE A 128 -4.50 5.95 3.10
CA ILE A 128 -4.07 5.62 1.74
C ILE A 128 -5.33 5.45 0.91
N ALA A 129 -5.40 6.13 -0.23
CA ALA A 129 -6.53 5.98 -1.17
C ALA A 129 -6.31 4.81 -2.14
N GLU A 130 -7.31 4.53 -2.99
CA GLU A 130 -7.13 3.63 -4.13
C GLU A 130 -6.06 4.18 -5.08
N PRO A 131 -5.33 3.32 -5.81
CA PRO A 131 -4.20 3.76 -6.61
C PRO A 131 -4.66 4.62 -7.78
N ASP A 132 -4.00 5.75 -7.99
CA ASP A 132 -4.11 6.53 -9.20
C ASP A 132 -3.41 5.80 -10.38
N ASP A 133 -3.57 6.34 -11.60
CA ASP A 133 -3.02 5.74 -12.82
C ASP A 133 -1.50 5.57 -12.78
N ALA A 134 -0.81 6.53 -12.20
CA ALA A 134 0.64 6.51 -12.09
C ALA A 134 1.11 5.43 -11.11
N LEU A 135 0.47 5.36 -9.94
CA LEU A 135 0.77 4.36 -8.92
C LEU A 135 0.41 2.96 -9.40
N PHE A 136 -0.77 2.77 -10.01
CA PHE A 136 -1.18 1.47 -10.53
C PHE A 136 -0.20 0.94 -11.57
N ARG A 137 0.23 1.80 -12.50
CA ARG A 137 1.24 1.45 -13.52
C ARG A 137 2.57 1.06 -12.88
N GLY A 138 3.08 1.88 -11.96
CA GLY A 138 4.32 1.60 -11.24
C GLY A 138 4.23 0.31 -10.43
N LEU A 139 3.10 0.06 -9.76
CA LEU A 139 2.86 -1.15 -8.98
C LEU A 139 2.89 -2.41 -9.86
N VAL A 140 2.21 -2.40 -11.00
CA VAL A 140 2.25 -3.53 -11.95
C VAL A 140 3.68 -3.79 -12.42
N GLN A 141 4.44 -2.74 -12.77
CA GLN A 141 5.85 -2.88 -13.15
C GLN A 141 6.70 -3.47 -12.03
N LEU A 142 6.55 -2.97 -10.80
CA LEU A 142 7.26 -3.46 -9.62
C LEU A 142 6.96 -4.93 -9.37
N LEU A 143 5.69 -5.33 -9.40
CA LEU A 143 5.27 -6.72 -9.17
C LEU A 143 5.81 -7.69 -10.23
N PHE A 144 5.96 -7.27 -11.49
CA PHE A 144 6.65 -8.06 -12.51
C PHE A 144 8.15 -8.12 -12.24
N ALA A 145 8.79 -6.99 -11.91
CA ALA A 145 10.22 -6.95 -11.60
C ALA A 145 10.58 -7.84 -10.40
N ASP A 146 9.74 -7.91 -9.38
CA ASP A 146 9.90 -8.80 -8.22
C ASP A 146 9.93 -10.29 -8.59
N ARG A 147 9.30 -10.64 -9.72
CA ARG A 147 9.32 -12.00 -10.29
C ARG A 147 10.44 -12.22 -11.31
N GLY A 148 11.32 -11.23 -11.47
CA GLY A 148 12.36 -11.25 -12.49
C GLY A 148 11.81 -11.14 -13.93
N LEU A 149 10.58 -10.64 -14.08
CA LEU A 149 9.90 -10.53 -15.36
C LEU A 149 9.90 -9.08 -15.85
N HIS A 150 10.11 -8.91 -17.16
CA HIS A 150 10.00 -7.61 -17.82
C HIS A 150 8.73 -7.55 -18.66
N ILE A 151 7.84 -6.58 -18.35
CA ILE A 151 6.62 -6.38 -19.11
C ILE A 151 6.85 -5.37 -20.24
N PRO A 152 6.48 -5.69 -21.51
CA PRO A 152 6.55 -4.71 -22.60
C PRO A 152 5.64 -3.50 -22.37
N ALA A 153 6.08 -2.31 -22.75
CA ALA A 153 5.34 -1.07 -22.52
C ALA A 153 3.95 -1.05 -23.15
N GLU A 154 3.77 -1.69 -24.30
CA GLU A 154 2.46 -1.84 -24.95
C GLU A 154 1.49 -2.73 -24.15
N ALA A 155 2.02 -3.81 -23.54
CA ALA A 155 1.23 -4.71 -22.70
C ALA A 155 0.85 -4.04 -21.37
N LEU A 156 1.75 -3.28 -20.79
CA LEU A 156 1.47 -2.49 -19.59
C LEU A 156 0.36 -1.46 -19.85
N ARG A 157 0.40 -0.74 -20.98
CA ARG A 157 -0.68 0.17 -21.38
C ARG A 157 -2.01 -0.57 -21.54
N PHE A 158 -1.97 -1.71 -22.24
CA PHE A 158 -3.15 -2.55 -22.45
C PHE A 158 -3.81 -2.96 -21.11
N ILE A 159 -3.01 -3.36 -20.11
CA ILE A 159 -3.48 -3.69 -18.77
C ILE A 159 -4.14 -2.46 -18.13
N CYS A 160 -3.42 -1.34 -18.05
CA CYS A 160 -3.89 -0.13 -17.36
C CYS A 160 -5.20 0.44 -17.96
N ASP A 161 -5.44 0.22 -19.25
CA ASP A 161 -6.65 0.72 -19.93
C ASP A 161 -7.89 -0.16 -19.73
N ARG A 162 -7.74 -1.42 -19.27
CA ARG A 162 -8.81 -2.43 -19.33
C ARG A 162 -9.14 -3.12 -18.02
N VAL A 163 -8.35 -2.88 -16.99
CA VAL A 163 -8.55 -3.53 -15.71
C VAL A 163 -8.93 -2.53 -14.64
N GLU A 164 -9.63 -3.03 -13.62
CA GLU A 164 -9.94 -2.24 -12.45
C GLU A 164 -8.67 -1.83 -11.71
N ARG A 165 -8.57 -0.55 -11.37
CA ARG A 165 -7.43 0.02 -10.66
C ARG A 165 -7.57 -0.19 -9.17
N SER A 166 -7.09 -1.32 -8.70
CA SER A 166 -6.96 -1.61 -7.27
C SER A 166 -5.63 -2.29 -6.97
N TYR A 167 -5.13 -2.15 -5.75
CA TYR A 167 -3.91 -2.83 -5.32
C TYR A 167 -4.03 -4.35 -5.45
N TYR A 168 -5.17 -4.88 -5.03
CA TYR A 168 -5.46 -6.31 -5.15
C TYR A 168 -5.60 -6.75 -6.61
N GLY A 169 -6.21 -5.91 -7.46
CA GLY A 169 -6.31 -6.14 -8.90
C GLY A 169 -4.94 -6.24 -9.55
N ALA A 170 -4.01 -5.37 -9.20
CA ALA A 170 -2.64 -5.43 -9.71
C ALA A 170 -1.94 -6.76 -9.39
N GLU A 171 -2.04 -7.24 -8.13
CA GLU A 171 -1.49 -8.54 -7.76
C GLU A 171 -2.12 -9.70 -8.55
N ARG A 172 -3.46 -9.73 -8.63
CA ARG A 172 -4.18 -10.78 -9.37
C ARG A 172 -3.78 -10.84 -10.85
N ILE A 173 -3.60 -9.68 -11.48
CA ILE A 173 -3.19 -9.57 -12.87
C ILE A 173 -1.81 -10.19 -13.06
N VAL A 174 -0.85 -9.75 -12.25
CA VAL A 174 0.53 -10.23 -12.36
C VAL A 174 0.60 -11.72 -12.05
N GLU A 175 -0.12 -12.19 -11.04
CA GLU A 175 -0.17 -13.61 -10.69
C GLU A 175 -0.81 -14.47 -11.80
N ALA A 176 -1.87 -14.00 -12.44
CA ALA A 176 -2.51 -14.72 -13.54
C ALA A 176 -1.58 -14.82 -14.76
N ILE A 177 -0.91 -13.71 -15.10
CA ILE A 177 0.00 -13.68 -16.24
C ILE A 177 1.26 -14.55 -15.97
N ASP A 178 1.81 -14.47 -14.76
CA ASP A 178 2.98 -15.27 -14.37
C ASP A 178 2.67 -16.77 -14.41
N ARG A 179 1.54 -17.18 -13.82
CA ARG A 179 1.07 -18.59 -13.86
C ARG A 179 0.90 -19.09 -15.28
N PHE A 180 0.28 -18.28 -16.14
CA PHE A 180 0.08 -18.60 -17.56
C PHE A 180 1.41 -18.73 -18.29
N ALA A 181 2.33 -17.80 -18.11
CA ALA A 181 3.63 -17.79 -18.75
C ALA A 181 4.46 -19.02 -18.37
N ILE A 182 4.42 -19.45 -17.10
CA ILE A 182 5.08 -20.66 -16.61
C ILE A 182 4.45 -21.92 -17.24
N ALA A 183 3.12 -22.03 -17.24
CA ALA A 183 2.40 -23.19 -17.75
C ALA A 183 2.68 -23.43 -19.24
N ASP A 184 2.60 -22.37 -20.03
CA ASP A 184 2.76 -22.44 -21.50
C ASP A 184 4.22 -22.26 -21.96
N ARG A 185 5.18 -22.04 -21.04
CA ARG A 185 6.57 -21.65 -21.35
C ARG A 185 6.65 -20.50 -22.34
N ALA A 186 5.71 -19.56 -22.22
CA ALA A 186 5.50 -18.49 -23.17
C ALA A 186 6.29 -17.23 -22.78
N ARG A 187 6.78 -16.50 -23.77
CA ARG A 187 7.33 -15.16 -23.55
C ARG A 187 6.20 -14.16 -23.25
N LEU A 188 6.50 -13.17 -22.41
CA LEU A 188 5.58 -12.07 -22.12
C LEU A 188 5.46 -11.13 -23.33
N THR A 189 4.52 -11.43 -24.20
CA THR A 189 4.13 -10.59 -25.33
C THR A 189 2.70 -10.10 -25.14
N LEU A 190 2.29 -9.05 -25.84
CA LEU A 190 0.92 -8.55 -25.76
C LEU A 190 -0.13 -9.65 -26.08
N PRO A 191 0.01 -10.49 -27.11
CA PRO A 191 -0.91 -11.59 -27.35
C PRO A 191 -0.99 -12.59 -26.19
N THR A 192 0.16 -12.98 -25.61
CA THR A 192 0.24 -13.88 -24.46
C THR A 192 -0.49 -13.29 -23.25
N ILE A 193 -0.27 -12.01 -22.96
CA ILE A 193 -0.89 -11.31 -21.84
C ILE A 193 -2.41 -11.20 -22.03
N ARG A 194 -2.87 -10.91 -23.26
CA ARG A 194 -4.32 -10.90 -23.57
C ARG A 194 -4.97 -12.25 -23.28
N ARG A 195 -4.35 -13.35 -23.70
CA ARG A 195 -4.85 -14.69 -23.42
C ARG A 195 -4.88 -14.97 -21.93
N ALA A 196 -3.81 -14.72 -21.21
CA ALA A 196 -3.73 -14.92 -19.76
C ALA A 196 -4.82 -14.17 -19.00
N LEU A 197 -5.08 -12.92 -19.37
CA LEU A 197 -6.09 -12.09 -18.71
C LEU A 197 -7.51 -12.54 -19.06
N ALA A 198 -7.76 -12.98 -20.29
CA ALA A 198 -9.06 -13.51 -20.72
C ALA A 198 -9.37 -14.84 -20.03
N GLU A 199 -8.40 -15.79 -19.99
CA GLU A 199 -8.55 -17.08 -19.31
C GLU A 199 -8.69 -16.90 -17.78
N GLY A 200 -8.03 -15.88 -17.21
CA GLY A 200 -8.17 -15.49 -15.80
C GLY A 200 -9.45 -14.75 -15.46
N GLY A 201 -10.31 -14.44 -16.45
CA GLY A 201 -11.55 -13.66 -16.24
C GLY A 201 -11.31 -12.23 -15.77
N LEU A 202 -10.14 -11.65 -16.06
CA LEU A 202 -9.72 -10.31 -15.61
C LEU A 202 -10.04 -9.22 -16.65
N ILE A 203 -10.35 -9.62 -17.88
CA ILE A 203 -10.88 -8.77 -18.95
C ILE A 203 -12.00 -9.53 -19.67
N ALA A 204 -12.94 -8.80 -20.27
CA ALA A 204 -13.95 -9.42 -21.15
C ALA A 204 -13.23 -10.08 -22.33
N GLY A 205 -13.46 -11.40 -22.50
CA GLY A 205 -12.94 -12.13 -23.64
C GLY A 205 -13.49 -11.53 -24.93
N HIS A 206 -12.67 -10.90 -25.75
CA HIS A 206 -13.05 -10.68 -27.14
C HIS A 206 -12.97 -12.06 -27.80
N ALA A 207 -14.15 -12.67 -28.06
CA ALA A 207 -14.25 -13.71 -29.03
C ALA A 207 -13.68 -13.17 -30.36
N ALA A 208 -12.69 -13.85 -30.90
CA ALA A 208 -12.08 -13.58 -32.20
C ALA A 208 -13.09 -13.78 -33.31
#